data_f429e47e923592b73e590a046a7f42cb
#
_entry.id   f429e47e923592b73e590a046a7f42cb
#
_cell.length_a   1.000
_cell.length_b   1.000
_cell.length_c   1.000
_cell.angle_alpha   90.00
_cell.angle_beta   90.00
_cell.angle_gamma   90.00
#
_symmetry.space_group_name_H-M   'P 1'
#
loop_
_entity.id
_entity.type
_entity.pdbx_description
1 polymer ?
#
loop_
_entity_poly.entity_id
_entity_poly.type
_entity_poly.pdbx_seq_one_letter_code
_entity_poly.pdbx_strand_id
1 'polypeptide(L)'
;MAEEVSRHLGLHYGSIALFTSILHNLFLLYHVDMFVSVYKIDKLSFWIGETIFLVWNSCNDPLFGWISDRRYLSAAVPGSDSLTVIRSRLRALKINGPLFAMSFITFWFAWTFPSLQFAVCLCLYDGFLTMIDLHHSALLADLAVHATARARLKMYCSVFSAIGSMSVFLSYIFWNHTTGSQGTIVPFQMFCFVLAVFSVGGFLMSTVTLEHMYCGKQHHEKYVFRLFYVTYN
;
A
#
# COMPACT_ATOMS: atom_id res chain seq x y z
N MET A 1 7.44 -18.78 -25.88
CA MET A 1 7.41 -19.41 -24.54
C MET A 1 6.76 -18.41 -23.60
N ALA A 2 5.67 -18.77 -22.93
CA ALA A 2 5.07 -17.91 -21.92
C ALA A 2 6.09 -17.72 -20.78
N GLU A 3 6.47 -16.48 -20.49
CA GLU A 3 7.36 -16.15 -19.40
C GLU A 3 6.69 -16.60 -18.10
N GLU A 4 7.18 -17.71 -17.54
CA GLU A 4 6.60 -18.30 -16.35
C GLU A 4 6.88 -17.37 -15.17
N VAL A 5 5.85 -16.68 -14.68
CA VAL A 5 5.96 -15.84 -13.49
C VAL A 5 6.48 -16.70 -12.35
N SER A 6 7.70 -16.45 -11.91
CA SER A 6 8.30 -17.14 -10.77
C SER A 6 7.35 -17.06 -9.55
N ARG A 7 7.13 -18.17 -8.86
CA ARG A 7 6.33 -18.22 -7.63
C ARG A 7 6.79 -17.17 -6.61
N HIS A 8 8.10 -17.01 -6.47
CA HIS A 8 8.71 -16.00 -5.58
C HIS A 8 8.29 -14.58 -5.94
N LEU A 9 8.27 -14.24 -7.23
CA LEU A 9 7.79 -12.94 -7.70
C LEU A 9 6.32 -12.72 -7.31
N GLY A 10 5.46 -13.71 -7.56
CA GLY A 10 4.04 -13.64 -7.20
C GLY A 10 3.81 -13.46 -5.71
N LEU A 11 4.56 -14.17 -4.86
CA LEU A 11 4.47 -14.05 -3.40
C LEU A 11 4.83 -12.64 -2.91
N HIS A 12 5.96 -12.08 -3.34
CA HIS A 12 6.39 -10.76 -2.89
C HIS A 12 5.57 -9.62 -3.49
N TYR A 13 5.09 -9.77 -4.71
CA TYR A 13 4.16 -8.82 -5.31
C TYR A 13 2.79 -8.85 -4.60
N GLY A 14 2.25 -10.04 -4.35
CA GLY A 14 0.98 -10.22 -3.64
C GLY A 14 1.02 -9.78 -2.18
N SER A 15 2.16 -9.94 -1.49
CA SER A 15 2.29 -9.55 -0.08
C SER A 15 2.11 -8.04 0.15
N ILE A 16 2.35 -7.19 -0.84
CA ILE A 16 2.02 -5.76 -0.76
C ILE A 16 0.51 -5.58 -0.56
N ALA A 17 -0.31 -6.33 -1.30
CA ALA A 17 -1.76 -6.31 -1.14
C ALA A 17 -2.22 -6.84 0.23
N LEU A 18 -1.50 -7.81 0.82
CA LEU A 18 -1.76 -8.29 2.18
C LEU A 18 -1.67 -7.14 3.20
N PHE A 19 -0.54 -6.44 3.22
CA PHE A 19 -0.30 -5.39 4.20
C PHE A 19 -1.21 -4.18 4.00
N THR A 20 -1.52 -3.84 2.75
CA THR A 20 -2.53 -2.82 2.44
C THR A 20 -3.90 -3.23 2.97
N SER A 21 -4.33 -4.48 2.71
CA SER A 21 -5.66 -4.98 3.13
C SER A 21 -5.80 -5.11 4.64
N ILE A 22 -4.75 -5.51 5.37
CA ILE A 22 -4.77 -5.56 6.84
C ILE A 22 -5.16 -4.20 7.43
N LEU A 23 -4.47 -3.15 7.02
CA LEU A 23 -4.70 -1.81 7.56
C LEU A 23 -6.01 -1.21 7.02
N HIS A 24 -6.30 -1.41 5.73
CA HIS A 24 -7.46 -0.81 5.08
C HIS A 24 -8.79 -1.36 5.62
N ASN A 25 -8.89 -2.67 5.82
CA ASN A 25 -10.14 -3.26 6.33
C ASN A 25 -10.42 -2.87 7.78
N LEU A 26 -9.39 -2.77 8.62
CA LEU A 26 -9.56 -2.24 9.99
C LEU A 26 -9.95 -0.77 9.99
N PHE A 27 -9.32 0.02 9.13
CA PHE A 27 -9.69 1.41 8.96
C PHE A 27 -11.16 1.55 8.58
N LEU A 28 -11.62 0.86 7.52
CA LEU A 28 -13.00 0.92 7.06
C LEU A 28 -14.00 0.55 8.14
N LEU A 29 -13.67 -0.41 8.99
CA LEU A 29 -14.59 -0.90 10.00
C LEU A 29 -14.70 0.04 11.22
N TYR A 30 -13.59 0.64 11.65
CA TYR A 30 -13.54 1.28 12.98
C TYR A 30 -13.33 2.79 12.97
N HIS A 31 -12.91 3.42 11.85
CA HIS A 31 -12.56 4.84 11.87
C HIS A 31 -13.73 5.74 12.26
N VAL A 32 -14.94 5.49 11.73
CA VAL A 32 -16.13 6.27 12.07
C VAL A 32 -16.50 6.06 13.53
N ASP A 33 -16.55 4.81 13.99
CA ASP A 33 -16.94 4.49 15.36
C ASP A 33 -15.96 5.09 16.37
N MET A 34 -14.67 5.07 16.07
CA MET A 34 -13.63 5.68 16.89
C MET A 34 -13.88 7.19 17.09
N PHE A 35 -14.17 7.92 16.02
CA PHE A 35 -14.36 9.37 16.11
C PHE A 35 -15.73 9.75 16.68
N VAL A 36 -16.78 9.02 16.33
CA VAL A 36 -18.15 9.32 16.79
C VAL A 36 -18.36 8.84 18.23
N SER A 37 -18.03 7.59 18.54
CA SER A 37 -18.35 6.96 19.83
C SER A 37 -17.30 7.21 20.91
N VAL A 38 -16.00 7.23 20.53
CA VAL A 38 -14.88 7.37 21.47
C VAL A 38 -14.45 8.82 21.62
N TYR A 39 -14.11 9.48 20.53
CA TYR A 39 -13.68 10.89 20.54
C TYR A 39 -14.83 11.89 20.60
N LYS A 40 -16.07 11.42 20.38
CA LYS A 40 -17.32 12.19 20.52
C LYS A 40 -17.31 13.49 19.72
N ILE A 41 -16.87 13.44 18.47
CA ILE A 41 -16.97 14.60 17.58
C ILE A 41 -18.43 14.94 17.34
N ASP A 42 -18.72 16.23 17.26
CA ASP A 42 -20.06 16.70 16.95
C ASP A 42 -20.48 16.41 15.50
N LYS A 43 -21.78 16.28 15.29
CA LYS A 43 -22.34 15.91 13.99
C LYS A 43 -21.93 16.88 12.87
N LEU A 44 -21.84 18.17 13.17
CA LEU A 44 -21.47 19.19 12.19
C LEU A 44 -20.01 19.02 11.76
N SER A 45 -19.10 18.86 12.71
CA SER A 45 -17.67 18.59 12.45
C SER A 45 -17.44 17.32 11.66
N PHE A 46 -18.23 16.27 11.96
CA PHE A 46 -18.17 15.02 11.18
C PHE A 46 -18.51 15.28 9.71
N TRP A 47 -19.64 15.94 9.42
CA TRP A 47 -20.04 16.22 8.04
C TRP A 47 -19.10 17.18 7.30
N ILE A 48 -18.51 18.15 8.01
CA ILE A 48 -17.48 19.03 7.45
C ILE A 48 -16.25 18.20 7.08
N GLY A 49 -15.79 17.32 7.96
CA GLY A 49 -14.65 16.44 7.70
C GLY A 49 -14.88 15.52 6.51
N GLU A 50 -16.06 14.88 6.42
CA GLU A 50 -16.45 14.05 5.27
C GLU A 50 -16.52 14.86 3.96
N THR A 51 -17.01 16.09 4.02
CA THR A 51 -17.05 16.96 2.82
C THR A 51 -15.65 17.33 2.34
N ILE A 52 -14.75 17.67 3.27
CA ILE A 52 -13.34 17.94 2.94
C ILE A 52 -12.70 16.70 2.33
N PHE A 53 -12.93 15.54 2.93
CA PHE A 53 -12.43 14.26 2.42
C PHE A 53 -12.98 13.96 1.01
N LEU A 54 -14.26 14.16 0.76
CA LEU A 54 -14.86 13.93 -0.56
C LEU A 54 -14.21 14.80 -1.65
N VAL A 55 -13.97 16.08 -1.35
CA VAL A 55 -13.29 17.00 -2.27
C VAL A 55 -11.84 16.54 -2.48
N TRP A 56 -11.13 16.17 -1.41
CA TRP A 56 -9.78 15.66 -1.47
C TRP A 56 -9.68 14.41 -2.34
N ASN A 57 -10.50 13.39 -2.06
CA ASN A 57 -10.51 12.12 -2.79
C ASN A 57 -10.82 12.32 -4.29
N SER A 58 -11.72 13.26 -4.61
CA SER A 58 -12.03 13.59 -6.01
C SER A 58 -10.86 14.25 -6.76
N CYS A 59 -9.96 14.93 -6.05
CA CYS A 59 -8.83 15.64 -6.62
C CYS A 59 -7.54 14.82 -6.57
N ASN A 60 -7.33 13.99 -5.53
CA ASN A 60 -6.07 13.31 -5.29
C ASN A 60 -5.76 12.27 -6.38
N ASP A 61 -6.73 11.45 -6.79
CA ASP A 61 -6.54 10.40 -7.77
C ASP A 61 -6.07 10.93 -9.13
N PRO A 62 -6.76 11.90 -9.77
CA PRO A 62 -6.27 12.47 -11.02
C PRO A 62 -4.96 13.24 -10.84
N LEU A 63 -4.75 13.90 -9.70
CA LEU A 63 -3.53 14.65 -9.43
C LEU A 63 -2.32 13.71 -9.33
N PHE A 64 -2.42 12.65 -8.52
CA PHE A 64 -1.33 11.69 -8.36
C PHE A 64 -1.11 10.85 -9.63
N GLY A 65 -2.18 10.50 -10.35
CA GLY A 65 -2.08 9.89 -11.67
C GLY A 65 -1.29 10.77 -12.64
N TRP A 66 -1.63 12.04 -12.75
CA TRP A 66 -0.94 12.99 -13.62
C TRP A 66 0.53 13.19 -13.21
N ILE A 67 0.83 13.34 -11.92
CA ILE A 67 2.21 13.47 -11.41
C ILE A 67 3.02 12.21 -11.75
N SER A 68 2.43 11.04 -11.52
CA SER A 68 3.05 9.75 -11.84
C SER A 68 3.35 9.63 -13.33
N ASP A 69 2.36 9.90 -14.18
CA ASP A 69 2.53 9.81 -15.62
C ASP A 69 3.58 10.78 -16.14
N ARG A 70 3.54 12.03 -15.68
CA ARG A 70 4.55 13.01 -16.07
C ARG A 70 5.96 12.60 -15.65
N ARG A 71 6.11 11.97 -14.49
CA ARG A 71 7.41 11.52 -13.97
C ARG A 71 7.94 10.29 -14.69
N TYR A 72 7.07 9.32 -14.99
CA TYR A 72 7.48 8.02 -15.53
C TYR A 72 7.40 7.94 -17.04
N LEU A 73 6.44 8.61 -17.68
CA LEU A 73 6.36 8.67 -19.14
C LEU A 73 7.42 9.62 -19.73
N SER A 74 7.73 10.73 -19.05
CA SER A 74 8.82 11.62 -19.46
C SER A 74 10.20 10.98 -19.30
N ALA A 75 10.36 10.00 -18.42
CA ALA A 75 11.56 9.21 -18.27
C ALA A 75 11.66 8.05 -19.30
N ALA A 76 10.58 7.76 -20.02
CA ALA A 76 10.54 6.79 -21.12
C ALA A 76 11.11 7.40 -22.43
N VAL A 77 12.32 7.96 -22.35
CA VAL A 77 13.13 8.27 -23.55
C VAL A 77 13.41 6.94 -24.25
N PRO A 78 13.33 6.88 -25.60
CA PRO A 78 13.69 5.68 -26.36
C PRO A 78 15.11 5.23 -25.97
N GLY A 79 15.20 4.09 -25.24
CA GLY A 79 16.47 3.58 -24.67
C GLY A 79 16.60 3.62 -23.16
N SER A 80 15.63 4.20 -22.41
CA SER A 80 15.61 4.08 -20.95
C SER A 80 15.21 2.65 -20.57
N ASP A 81 16.08 1.98 -19.82
CA ASP A 81 15.85 0.61 -19.33
C ASP A 81 14.53 0.56 -18.55
N SER A 82 13.60 -0.31 -18.94
CA SER A 82 12.35 -0.61 -18.20
C SER A 82 12.60 -0.87 -16.70
N LEU A 83 13.80 -1.32 -16.37
CA LEU A 83 14.28 -1.54 -15.00
C LEU A 83 14.41 -0.26 -14.17
N THR A 84 14.72 0.88 -14.79
CA THR A 84 14.79 2.16 -14.09
C THR A 84 13.40 2.59 -13.62
N VAL A 85 12.37 2.33 -14.42
CA VAL A 85 10.96 2.61 -14.07
C VAL A 85 10.52 1.68 -12.95
N ILE A 86 10.74 0.36 -13.07
CA ILE A 86 10.42 -0.64 -12.03
C ILE A 86 11.07 -0.26 -10.70
N ARG A 87 12.38 0.03 -10.71
CA ARG A 87 13.10 0.45 -9.50
C ARG A 87 12.54 1.73 -8.88
N SER A 88 12.17 2.70 -9.69
CA SER A 88 11.60 3.95 -9.22
C SER A 88 10.22 3.74 -8.58
N ARG A 89 9.37 2.85 -9.13
CA ARG A 89 8.09 2.45 -8.55
C ARG A 89 8.25 1.68 -7.24
N LEU A 90 9.20 0.74 -7.20
CA LEU A 90 9.53 0.00 -5.96
C LEU A 90 10.05 0.94 -4.86
N ARG A 91 10.86 1.94 -5.22
CA ARG A 91 11.29 2.98 -4.27
C ARG A 91 10.12 3.81 -3.76
N ALA A 92 9.17 4.17 -4.62
CA ALA A 92 7.95 4.87 -4.21
C ALA A 92 7.12 4.02 -3.23
N LEU A 93 6.92 2.74 -3.52
CA LEU A 93 6.22 1.80 -2.61
C LEU A 93 6.96 1.63 -1.28
N LYS A 94 8.29 1.55 -1.30
CA LYS A 94 9.14 1.44 -0.12
C LYS A 94 9.02 2.64 0.83
N ILE A 95 8.75 3.83 0.28
CA ILE A 95 8.55 5.06 1.07
C ILE A 95 7.09 5.20 1.50
N ASN A 96 6.16 5.05 0.56
CA ASN A 96 4.73 5.26 0.83
C ASN A 96 4.11 4.17 1.71
N GLY A 97 4.62 2.93 1.69
CA GLY A 97 4.14 1.84 2.55
C GLY A 97 4.25 2.16 4.04
N PRO A 98 5.44 2.51 4.56
CA PRO A 98 5.61 2.96 5.93
C PRO A 98 4.79 4.22 6.28
N LEU A 99 4.72 5.20 5.37
CA LEU A 99 3.93 6.43 5.58
C LEU A 99 2.44 6.13 5.68
N PHE A 100 1.94 5.19 4.88
CA PHE A 100 0.57 4.69 4.98
C PHE A 100 0.30 4.04 6.33
N ALA A 101 1.19 3.17 6.80
CA ALA A 101 1.05 2.54 8.11
C ALA A 101 1.14 3.56 9.25
N MET A 102 1.97 4.60 9.12
CA MET A 102 2.03 5.70 10.09
C MET A 102 0.74 6.52 10.08
N SER A 103 0.19 6.86 8.91
CA SER A 103 -1.09 7.57 8.81
C SER A 103 -2.23 6.76 9.43
N PHE A 104 -2.23 5.43 9.27
CA PHE A 104 -3.18 4.55 9.94
C PHE A 104 -3.12 4.66 11.48
N ILE A 105 -1.90 4.73 12.06
CA ILE A 105 -1.73 4.85 13.52
C ILE A 105 -2.34 6.16 14.04
N THR A 106 -2.26 7.25 13.29
CA THR A 106 -2.75 8.56 13.74
C THR A 106 -4.25 8.62 14.03
N PHE A 107 -5.03 7.66 13.54
CA PHE A 107 -6.47 7.56 13.86
C PHE A 107 -6.74 7.09 15.29
N TRP A 108 -5.86 6.24 15.84
CA TRP A 108 -6.11 5.50 17.07
C TRP A 108 -5.61 6.22 18.32
N PHE A 109 -4.79 7.26 18.15
CA PHE A 109 -4.25 8.05 19.26
C PHE A 109 -4.69 9.49 19.12
N ALA A 110 -5.31 10.05 20.19
CA ALA A 110 -5.68 11.45 20.21
C ALA A 110 -4.41 12.33 20.33
N TRP A 111 -4.16 13.20 19.36
CA TRP A 111 -3.00 14.08 19.31
C TRP A 111 -3.35 15.55 19.08
N THR A 112 -4.61 15.86 18.72
CA THR A 112 -5.12 17.21 18.54
C THR A 112 -6.64 17.24 18.76
N PHE A 113 -7.28 18.35 18.39
CA PHE A 113 -8.75 18.44 18.43
C PHE A 113 -9.37 17.37 17.52
N PRO A 114 -10.32 16.56 18.04
CA PRO A 114 -10.84 15.41 17.30
C PRO A 114 -11.40 15.74 15.91
N SER A 115 -12.05 16.88 15.74
CA SER A 115 -12.61 17.32 14.45
C SER A 115 -11.53 17.60 13.42
N LEU A 116 -10.45 18.28 13.83
CA LEU A 116 -9.29 18.55 12.96
C LEU A 116 -8.54 17.25 12.66
N GLN A 117 -8.33 16.42 13.69
CA GLN A 117 -7.70 15.13 13.55
C GLN A 117 -8.43 14.26 12.52
N PHE A 118 -9.76 14.20 12.60
CA PHE A 118 -10.58 13.44 11.67
C PHE A 118 -10.32 13.83 10.21
N ALA A 119 -10.47 15.11 9.87
CA ALA A 119 -10.28 15.58 8.50
C ALA A 119 -8.85 15.37 8.00
N VAL A 120 -7.84 15.70 8.82
CA VAL A 120 -6.42 15.55 8.44
C VAL A 120 -6.05 14.07 8.28
N CYS A 121 -6.45 13.19 9.20
CA CYS A 121 -6.16 11.78 9.11
C CYS A 121 -6.81 11.14 7.89
N LEU A 122 -8.07 11.46 7.57
CA LEU A 122 -8.74 10.95 6.37
C LEU A 122 -7.96 11.33 5.10
N CYS A 123 -7.62 12.61 4.95
CA CYS A 123 -6.91 13.08 3.76
C CYS A 123 -5.49 12.47 3.63
N LEU A 124 -4.75 12.35 4.73
CA LEU A 124 -3.42 11.75 4.72
C LEU A 124 -3.46 10.26 4.39
N TYR A 125 -4.37 9.54 5.06
CA TYR A 125 -4.54 8.12 4.87
C TYR A 125 -4.90 7.78 3.43
N ASP A 126 -5.90 8.46 2.88
CA ASP A 126 -6.36 8.27 1.52
C ASP A 126 -5.27 8.63 0.49
N GLY A 127 -4.56 9.74 0.70
CA GLY A 127 -3.45 10.13 -0.16
C GLY A 127 -2.34 9.07 -0.23
N PHE A 128 -1.93 8.49 0.91
CA PHE A 128 -0.93 7.41 0.91
C PHE A 128 -1.48 6.10 0.34
N LEU A 129 -2.75 5.77 0.59
CA LEU A 129 -3.41 4.61 0.00
C LEU A 129 -3.42 4.71 -1.53
N THR A 130 -3.87 5.84 -2.07
CA THR A 130 -3.87 6.11 -3.52
C THR A 130 -2.46 5.99 -4.12
N MET A 131 -1.43 6.50 -3.44
CA MET A 131 -0.04 6.34 -3.90
C MET A 131 0.41 4.88 -3.94
N ILE A 132 0.03 4.06 -2.95
CA ILE A 132 0.32 2.63 -2.96
C ILE A 132 -0.39 1.94 -4.11
N ASP A 133 -1.70 2.15 -4.25
CA ASP A 133 -2.50 1.49 -5.28
C ASP A 133 -2.07 1.88 -6.69
N LEU A 134 -1.74 3.15 -6.90
CA LEU A 134 -1.21 3.66 -8.16
C LEU A 134 0.11 2.97 -8.54
N HIS A 135 1.09 2.97 -7.63
CA HIS A 135 2.40 2.38 -7.92
C HIS A 135 2.35 0.85 -7.99
N HIS A 136 1.53 0.20 -7.15
CA HIS A 136 1.35 -1.24 -7.17
C HIS A 136 0.66 -1.72 -8.45
N SER A 137 -0.38 -1.01 -8.91
CA SER A 137 -1.08 -1.31 -10.16
C SER A 137 -0.23 -1.05 -11.38
N ALA A 138 0.53 0.05 -11.40
CA ALA A 138 1.45 0.35 -12.49
C ALA A 138 2.63 -0.65 -12.55
N LEU A 139 3.14 -1.06 -11.38
CA LEU A 139 4.17 -2.09 -11.30
C LEU A 139 3.71 -3.42 -11.91
N LEU A 140 2.41 -3.77 -11.81
CA LEU A 140 1.85 -4.96 -12.46
C LEU A 140 2.04 -4.93 -13.98
N ALA A 141 1.80 -3.76 -14.60
CA ALA A 141 1.95 -3.60 -16.03
C ALA A 141 3.43 -3.70 -16.46
N ASP A 142 4.33 -3.17 -15.64
CA ASP A 142 5.77 -3.19 -15.91
C ASP A 142 6.41 -4.58 -15.68
N LEU A 143 5.87 -5.37 -14.73
CA LEU A 143 6.37 -6.71 -14.40
C LEU A 143 5.86 -7.81 -15.33
N ALA A 144 4.67 -7.63 -15.90
CA ALA A 144 3.96 -8.65 -16.67
C ALA A 144 3.47 -8.10 -18.00
N VAL A 145 4.18 -8.40 -19.08
CA VAL A 145 3.81 -8.00 -20.44
C VAL A 145 2.58 -8.80 -20.92
N HIS A 146 2.56 -10.13 -20.64
CA HIS A 146 1.50 -11.03 -21.11
C HIS A 146 0.28 -11.04 -20.19
N ALA A 147 -0.92 -11.14 -20.77
CA ALA A 147 -2.18 -11.17 -20.02
C ALA A 147 -2.24 -12.32 -19.00
N THR A 148 -1.71 -13.48 -19.34
CA THR A 148 -1.63 -14.65 -18.45
C THR A 148 -0.74 -14.40 -17.22
N ALA A 149 0.39 -13.71 -17.40
CA ALA A 149 1.28 -13.32 -16.31
C ALA A 149 0.60 -12.30 -15.38
N ARG A 150 -0.09 -11.31 -15.95
CA ARG A 150 -0.90 -10.33 -15.20
C ARG A 150 -1.99 -11.01 -14.37
N ALA A 151 -2.71 -11.96 -14.96
CA ALA A 151 -3.75 -12.71 -14.27
C ALA A 151 -3.20 -13.50 -13.09
N ARG A 152 -2.03 -14.14 -13.23
CA ARG A 152 -1.35 -14.85 -12.13
C ARG A 152 -0.96 -13.90 -11.00
N LEU A 153 -0.34 -12.75 -11.29
CA LEU A 153 0.02 -11.77 -10.26
C LEU A 153 -1.21 -11.22 -9.54
N LYS A 154 -2.28 -10.93 -10.27
CA LYS A 154 -3.58 -10.52 -9.67
C LYS A 154 -4.17 -11.60 -8.78
N MET A 155 -4.06 -12.88 -9.16
CA MET A 155 -4.50 -14.00 -8.32
C MET A 155 -3.75 -14.01 -6.98
N TYR A 156 -2.43 -13.83 -6.98
CA TYR A 156 -1.66 -13.68 -5.74
C TYR A 156 -2.16 -12.50 -4.90
N CYS A 157 -2.38 -11.33 -5.51
CA CYS A 157 -2.93 -10.18 -4.79
C CYS A 157 -4.28 -10.50 -4.15
N SER A 158 -5.20 -11.15 -4.88
CA SER A 158 -6.52 -11.49 -4.36
C SER A 158 -6.45 -12.46 -3.18
N VAL A 159 -5.61 -13.49 -3.26
CA VAL A 159 -5.41 -14.45 -2.17
C VAL A 159 -4.82 -13.76 -0.94
N PHE A 160 -3.77 -12.96 -1.13
CA PHE A 160 -3.14 -12.24 -0.03
C PHE A 160 -4.04 -11.17 0.58
N SER A 161 -4.83 -10.47 -0.24
CA SER A 161 -5.84 -9.52 0.24
C SER A 161 -6.93 -10.21 1.06
N ALA A 162 -7.41 -11.38 0.64
CA ALA A 162 -8.36 -12.18 1.41
C ALA A 162 -7.77 -12.62 2.77
N ILE A 163 -6.50 -13.04 2.79
CA ILE A 163 -5.80 -13.36 4.05
C ILE A 163 -5.69 -12.09 4.93
N GLY A 164 -5.34 -10.94 4.35
CA GLY A 164 -5.28 -9.68 5.07
C GLY A 164 -6.60 -9.28 5.70
N SER A 165 -7.72 -9.54 5.02
CA SER A 165 -9.07 -9.27 5.53
C SER A 165 -9.42 -10.10 6.77
N MET A 166 -8.75 -11.22 7.00
CA MET A 166 -8.94 -12.01 8.24
C MET A 166 -8.49 -11.27 9.51
N SER A 167 -7.67 -10.22 9.39
CA SER A 167 -7.31 -9.34 10.51
C SER A 167 -8.52 -8.72 11.21
N VAL A 168 -9.62 -8.51 10.47
CA VAL A 168 -10.89 -8.01 11.01
C VAL A 168 -11.46 -8.98 12.05
N PHE A 169 -11.41 -10.29 11.81
CA PHE A 169 -11.90 -11.26 12.80
C PHE A 169 -11.07 -11.23 14.08
N LEU A 170 -9.77 -11.05 13.98
CA LEU A 170 -8.90 -10.89 15.14
C LEU A 170 -9.20 -9.62 15.91
N SER A 171 -9.59 -8.54 15.23
CA SER A 171 -9.88 -7.26 15.88
C SER A 171 -11.09 -7.32 16.83
N TYR A 172 -12.08 -8.20 16.57
CA TYR A 172 -13.21 -8.39 17.45
C TYR A 172 -12.82 -8.87 18.86
N ILE A 173 -11.68 -9.52 19.01
CA ILE A 173 -11.17 -9.94 20.31
C ILE A 173 -10.75 -8.73 21.16
N PHE A 174 -10.25 -7.69 20.50
CA PHE A 174 -9.72 -6.48 21.15
C PHE A 174 -10.73 -5.34 21.21
N TRP A 175 -11.72 -5.33 20.30
CA TRP A 175 -12.77 -4.31 20.24
C TRP A 175 -14.04 -4.83 20.90
N ASN A 176 -14.27 -4.42 22.17
CA ASN A 176 -15.50 -4.77 22.88
C ASN A 176 -16.40 -3.54 22.99
N HIS A 177 -17.32 -3.41 22.06
CA HIS A 177 -18.28 -2.28 21.97
C HIS A 177 -19.30 -2.26 23.13
N THR A 178 -19.53 -3.40 23.81
CA THR A 178 -20.63 -3.55 24.79
C THR A 178 -20.35 -2.91 26.15
N THR A 179 -19.11 -2.58 26.44
CA THR A 179 -18.69 -2.09 27.75
C THR A 179 -18.24 -0.64 27.73
N GLY A 180 -18.79 0.30 27.12
CA GLY A 180 -18.57 1.76 27.20
C GLY A 180 -17.48 2.31 28.15
N SER A 181 -16.53 1.49 28.58
CA SER A 181 -15.46 1.82 29.51
C SER A 181 -14.18 2.14 28.73
N GLN A 182 -13.57 3.26 29.05
CA GLN A 182 -12.26 3.69 28.52
C GLN A 182 -11.15 2.62 28.65
N GLY A 183 -11.36 1.60 29.51
CA GLY A 183 -10.40 0.52 29.69
C GLY A 183 -10.24 -0.46 28.53
N THR A 184 -11.17 -0.49 27.57
CA THR A 184 -11.14 -1.42 26.43
C THR A 184 -10.47 -0.85 25.18
N ILE A 185 -10.16 0.45 25.15
CA ILE A 185 -9.57 1.12 23.98
C ILE A 185 -8.06 0.79 23.85
N VAL A 186 -7.36 0.72 24.97
CA VAL A 186 -5.90 0.50 24.99
C VAL A 186 -5.48 -0.82 24.32
N PRO A 187 -6.14 -1.98 24.60
CA PRO A 187 -5.84 -3.23 23.90
C PRO A 187 -6.00 -3.13 22.38
N PHE A 188 -7.06 -2.46 21.92
CA PHE A 188 -7.29 -2.24 20.49
C PHE A 188 -6.24 -1.31 19.87
N GLN A 189 -5.86 -0.23 20.54
CA GLN A 189 -4.79 0.67 20.10
C GLN A 189 -3.46 -0.07 19.98
N MET A 190 -3.12 -0.91 20.96
CA MET A 190 -1.91 -1.74 20.93
C MET A 190 -1.96 -2.76 19.79
N PHE A 191 -3.11 -3.38 19.56
CA PHE A 191 -3.31 -4.28 18.43
C PHE A 191 -3.09 -3.56 17.08
N CYS A 192 -3.68 -2.38 16.88
CA CYS A 192 -3.49 -1.56 15.69
C CYS A 192 -2.01 -1.15 15.51
N PHE A 193 -1.33 -0.79 16.60
CA PHE A 193 0.09 -0.46 16.57
C PHE A 193 0.95 -1.66 16.13
N VAL A 194 0.72 -2.84 16.69
CA VAL A 194 1.43 -4.07 16.30
C VAL A 194 1.21 -4.39 14.82
N LEU A 195 -0.03 -4.29 14.34
CA LEU A 195 -0.34 -4.53 12.92
C LEU A 195 0.33 -3.49 12.01
N ALA A 196 0.39 -2.24 12.42
CA ALA A 196 1.08 -1.21 11.65
C ALA A 196 2.58 -1.47 11.56
N VAL A 197 3.24 -1.83 12.67
CA VAL A 197 4.67 -2.20 12.69
C VAL A 197 4.92 -3.44 11.83
N PHE A 198 4.06 -4.44 11.92
CA PHE A 198 4.12 -5.64 11.07
C PHE A 198 3.98 -5.28 9.59
N SER A 199 3.05 -4.39 9.24
CA SER A 199 2.84 -3.94 7.87
C SER A 199 4.03 -3.12 7.34
N VAL A 200 4.65 -2.26 8.17
CA VAL A 200 5.89 -1.54 7.80
C VAL A 200 7.00 -2.53 7.43
N GLY A 201 7.25 -3.51 8.30
CA GLY A 201 8.24 -4.56 8.04
C GLY A 201 7.95 -5.32 6.76
N GLY A 202 6.68 -5.66 6.54
CA GLY A 202 6.22 -6.36 5.36
C GLY A 202 6.36 -5.56 4.06
N PHE A 203 5.99 -4.29 4.05
CA PHE A 203 6.21 -3.40 2.89
C PHE A 203 7.69 -3.29 2.55
N LEU A 204 8.55 -3.07 3.55
CA LEU A 204 9.99 -2.95 3.35
C LEU A 204 10.59 -4.26 2.82
N MET A 205 10.26 -5.39 3.45
CA MET A 205 10.76 -6.69 3.02
C MET A 205 10.33 -7.03 1.59
N SER A 206 9.04 -6.85 1.26
CA SER A 206 8.51 -7.16 -0.06
C SER A 206 9.14 -6.31 -1.15
N THR A 207 9.24 -4.99 -0.94
CA THR A 207 9.81 -4.06 -1.92
C THR A 207 11.31 -4.25 -2.11
N VAL A 208 12.07 -4.49 -1.03
CA VAL A 208 13.51 -4.77 -1.10
C VAL A 208 13.79 -6.08 -1.82
N THR A 209 13.03 -7.15 -1.50
CA THR A 209 13.21 -8.44 -2.16
C THR A 209 12.87 -8.36 -3.65
N LEU A 210 11.78 -7.67 -4.02
CA LEU A 210 11.44 -7.43 -5.42
C LEU A 210 12.55 -6.64 -6.14
N GLU A 211 13.12 -5.62 -5.51
CA GLU A 211 14.24 -4.86 -6.07
C GLU A 211 15.46 -5.75 -6.31
N HIS A 212 15.84 -6.60 -5.35
CA HIS A 212 16.96 -7.54 -5.49
C HIS A 212 16.72 -8.58 -6.58
N MET A 213 15.51 -9.13 -6.70
CA MET A 213 15.18 -10.11 -7.75
C MET A 213 15.34 -9.52 -9.15
N TYR A 214 15.00 -8.24 -9.33
CA TYR A 214 15.13 -7.57 -10.63
C TYR A 214 16.56 -7.13 -10.92
N CYS A 215 17.31 -6.65 -9.92
CA CYS A 215 18.73 -6.31 -10.10
C CYS A 215 19.58 -7.54 -10.39
N GLY A 216 19.30 -8.68 -9.76
CA GLY A 216 20.04 -9.94 -9.99
C GLY A 216 19.85 -10.49 -11.41
N LYS A 217 18.62 -10.43 -11.96
CA LYS A 217 18.36 -10.86 -13.35
C LYS A 217 19.16 -10.05 -14.37
N GLN A 218 19.29 -8.75 -14.20
CA GLN A 218 20.01 -7.89 -15.14
C GLN A 218 21.52 -8.16 -15.17
N HIS A 219 22.12 -8.48 -14.03
CA HIS A 219 23.53 -8.85 -14.00
C HIS A 219 23.77 -10.13 -14.82
N HIS A 220 22.86 -11.10 -14.71
CA HIS A 220 22.95 -12.34 -15.46
C HIS A 220 22.76 -12.14 -16.96
N GLU A 221 21.78 -11.35 -17.40
CA GLU A 221 21.54 -11.08 -18.82
C GLU A 221 22.69 -10.27 -19.47
N LYS A 222 23.19 -9.24 -18.77
CA LYS A 222 24.37 -8.48 -19.26
C LYS A 222 25.64 -9.36 -19.35
N TYR A 223 25.84 -10.30 -18.41
CA TYR A 223 26.95 -11.25 -18.45
C TYR A 223 26.81 -12.21 -19.63
N VAL A 224 25.63 -12.79 -19.83
CA VAL A 224 25.36 -13.71 -20.94
C VAL A 224 25.54 -13.00 -22.30
N PHE A 225 25.00 -11.78 -22.43
CA PHE A 225 25.17 -10.99 -23.67
C PHE A 225 26.65 -10.62 -23.94
N ARG A 226 27.40 -10.28 -22.91
CA ARG A 226 28.82 -9.97 -23.00
C ARG A 226 29.64 -11.22 -23.34
N LEU A 227 29.30 -12.37 -22.79
CA LEU A 227 29.92 -13.65 -23.15
C LEU A 227 29.63 -14.01 -24.61
N PHE A 228 28.40 -13.86 -25.08
CA PHE A 228 28.05 -14.09 -26.49
C PHE A 228 28.83 -13.16 -27.44
N TYR A 229 28.92 -11.87 -27.08
CA TYR A 229 29.63 -10.89 -27.91
C TYR A 229 31.15 -11.13 -27.98
N VAL A 230 31.73 -11.61 -26.87
CA VAL A 230 33.17 -11.93 -26.79
C VAL A 230 33.48 -13.28 -27.46
N THR A 231 32.52 -14.20 -27.56
CA THR A 231 32.74 -15.54 -28.13
C THR A 231 32.52 -15.57 -29.68
N TYR A 232 31.82 -14.55 -30.23
CA TYR A 232 31.48 -14.48 -31.66
C TYR A 232 32.21 -13.36 -32.45
N ASN A 233 33.07 -12.57 -31.81
CA ASN A 233 34.03 -11.66 -32.44
C ASN A 233 35.46 -12.06 -32.06
#